data_789e59602a006765214fd781d7c105fd
#
_entry.id   789e59602a006765214fd781d7c105fd
#
_cell.length_a   1.000
_cell.length_b   1.000
_cell.length_c   1.000
_cell.angle_alpha   90.00
_cell.angle_beta   90.00
_cell.angle_gamma   90.00
#
_symmetry.space_group_name_H-M   'P 1'
#
loop_
_entity.id
_entity.type
_entity.pdbx_description
1 polymer ?
#
loop_
_entity_poly.entity_id
_entity_poly.type
_entity_poly.pdbx_seq_one_letter_code
_entity_poly.pdbx_strand_id
1 'polypeptide(L)'
;LLQGADFAFDLINAPNWVIQVLFLLVALGLPGVLVFAWVFEMTPQGIKLEKNIDRSQSVSPQTGRKLDRVIIVFLVLAIAALVVERFVNFPESGQPVSNDVALQNPPETVPKDSDITVENSGRQSVAVLPFLAMSNGPDDGYFADGLTEEILNSLAQLPELLVTARTSAFAFKNQDLSVQEIATRLGVAHIVEGSVRRSGERLRVTAQLIRASDGFHLWSNNYDSSSADTITVQEDIAEKIAVALNVVLDESKRELMQKKGLRDVEAFIAFQKGLEVSEQAHNGSETIATGLVQANPYFEEVLQRVPDFSAAWSAHSDLYMHQVLDDMDKHIGEPPDPAITGIFELGKADYEKAIRFARTPDQRASLELDLAYLNGNWRGMTDRMEKLLEHRGCFSGLWYEAVSLPFGYAERLNPLLEELVVCDPLTVSNWAKLARASVWGNDPDGLLEVTRRGLAVVDSDTLVAQQAVGLILKGQNEQAQIELDTRIKSADNSKTYLVLIAAALGQREKAEALLKEYRESPDESKFNTLAMYAWTGDRENANRLAASLDQHPFGYIALSI
;
A
#
# COMPACT_ATOMS: atom_id res chain seq x y z
N LEU A 1 29.97 6.03 -16.48
CA LEU A 1 31.31 5.60 -16.01
C LEU A 1 31.20 4.35 -15.13
N LEU A 2 30.23 4.26 -14.22
CA LEU A 2 30.08 3.14 -13.28
C LEU A 2 29.56 1.88 -13.98
N GLN A 3 28.55 1.97 -14.83
CA GLN A 3 28.03 0.84 -15.63
C GLN A 3 29.05 0.32 -16.64
N GLY A 4 29.89 1.21 -17.22
CA GLY A 4 31.00 0.79 -18.08
C GLY A 4 32.15 0.11 -17.35
N ALA A 5 32.31 0.42 -16.04
CA ALA A 5 33.29 -0.27 -15.19
C ALA A 5 32.80 -1.69 -14.84
N ASP A 6 31.50 -1.88 -14.50
CA ASP A 6 30.92 -3.20 -14.23
C ASP A 6 31.10 -4.13 -15.43
N PHE A 7 30.77 -3.66 -16.63
CA PHE A 7 30.97 -4.44 -17.86
C PHE A 7 32.45 -4.81 -18.11
N ALA A 8 33.37 -3.87 -17.87
CA ALA A 8 34.80 -4.13 -18.05
C ALA A 8 35.34 -5.10 -17.00
N PHE A 9 34.81 -5.08 -15.76
CA PHE A 9 35.25 -6.00 -14.69
C PHE A 9 34.63 -7.39 -14.85
N ASP A 10 33.43 -7.52 -15.38
CA ASP A 10 32.82 -8.80 -15.76
C ASP A 10 33.63 -9.48 -16.88
N LEU A 11 34.12 -8.71 -17.84
CA LEU A 11 34.92 -9.22 -18.96
C LEU A 11 36.28 -9.84 -18.52
N ILE A 12 36.83 -9.39 -17.40
CA ILE A 12 38.11 -9.88 -16.83
C ILE A 12 37.91 -10.74 -15.58
N ASN A 13 36.69 -11.13 -15.23
CA ASN A 13 36.35 -11.88 -14.00
C ASN A 13 36.96 -11.28 -12.74
N ALA A 14 36.91 -9.96 -12.59
CA ALA A 14 37.47 -9.30 -11.41
C ALA A 14 36.60 -9.56 -10.16
N PRO A 15 37.20 -9.86 -9.00
CA PRO A 15 36.44 -10.06 -7.77
C PRO A 15 35.66 -8.79 -7.36
N ASN A 16 34.45 -8.94 -6.81
CA ASN A 16 33.55 -7.83 -6.42
C ASN A 16 34.21 -6.78 -5.48
N TRP A 17 35.21 -7.15 -4.69
CA TRP A 17 35.90 -6.21 -3.83
C TRP A 17 36.68 -5.13 -4.60
N VAL A 18 37.10 -5.39 -5.84
CA VAL A 18 37.85 -4.44 -6.69
C VAL A 18 36.96 -3.23 -7.01
N ILE A 19 35.69 -3.46 -7.32
CA ILE A 19 34.70 -2.41 -7.57
C ILE A 19 34.50 -1.57 -6.29
N GLN A 20 34.37 -2.21 -5.14
CA GLN A 20 34.20 -1.53 -3.85
C GLN A 20 35.40 -0.62 -3.51
N VAL A 21 36.62 -1.09 -3.77
CA VAL A 21 37.83 -0.28 -3.56
C VAL A 21 37.90 0.90 -4.52
N LEU A 22 37.48 0.72 -5.78
CA LEU A 22 37.42 1.80 -6.76
C LEU A 22 36.38 2.88 -6.33
N PHE A 23 35.22 2.46 -5.87
CA PHE A 23 34.20 3.36 -5.30
C PHE A 23 34.75 4.15 -4.11
N LEU A 24 35.47 3.48 -3.21
CA LEU A 24 36.06 4.12 -2.03
C LEU A 24 37.09 5.17 -2.43
N LEU A 25 37.93 4.85 -3.42
CA LEU A 25 38.96 5.79 -3.92
C LEU A 25 38.32 7.03 -4.59
N VAL A 26 37.26 6.84 -5.36
CA VAL A 26 36.50 7.97 -5.96
C VAL A 26 35.78 8.78 -4.88
N ALA A 27 35.13 8.13 -3.92
CA ALA A 27 34.42 8.79 -2.83
C ALA A 27 35.34 9.60 -1.90
N LEU A 28 36.57 9.12 -1.65
CA LEU A 28 37.57 9.83 -0.86
C LEU A 28 38.38 10.86 -1.65
N GLY A 29 38.63 10.61 -2.94
CA GLY A 29 39.41 11.50 -3.81
C GLY A 29 38.62 12.72 -4.30
N LEU A 30 37.37 12.56 -4.64
CA LEU A 30 36.56 13.64 -5.21
C LEU A 30 36.38 14.86 -4.26
N PRO A 31 36.07 14.70 -2.96
CA PRO A 31 36.03 15.81 -2.03
C PRO A 31 37.39 16.51 -1.87
N GLY A 32 38.47 15.74 -1.85
CA GLY A 32 39.83 16.29 -1.79
C GLY A 32 40.16 17.18 -2.99
N VAL A 33 39.84 16.71 -4.20
CA VAL A 33 40.02 17.49 -5.44
C VAL A 33 39.18 18.77 -5.44
N LEU A 34 37.92 18.69 -4.97
CA LEU A 34 37.03 19.85 -4.88
C LEU A 34 37.53 20.89 -3.88
N VAL A 35 37.99 20.47 -2.71
CA VAL A 35 38.58 21.37 -1.70
C VAL A 35 39.88 22.00 -2.24
N PHE A 36 40.71 21.21 -2.90
CA PHE A 36 41.93 21.73 -3.51
C PHE A 36 41.63 22.76 -4.61
N ALA A 37 40.68 22.48 -5.49
CA ALA A 37 40.26 23.41 -6.54
C ALA A 37 39.63 24.70 -5.99
N TRP A 38 39.02 24.63 -4.80
CA TRP A 38 38.40 25.80 -4.14
C TRP A 38 39.44 26.66 -3.36
N VAL A 39 40.49 26.02 -2.81
CA VAL A 39 41.49 26.69 -1.96
C VAL A 39 42.64 27.26 -2.79
N PHE A 40 42.95 26.69 -3.97
CA PHE A 40 44.11 27.02 -4.76
C PHE A 40 43.74 27.49 -6.18
N GLU A 41 44.28 28.61 -6.63
CA GLU A 41 44.16 29.12 -7.98
C GLU A 41 45.48 28.99 -8.76
N MET A 42 45.38 28.54 -10.01
CA MET A 42 46.56 28.47 -10.90
C MET A 42 46.91 29.87 -11.44
N THR A 43 48.10 30.33 -11.12
CA THR A 43 48.65 31.59 -11.64
C THR A 43 49.84 31.29 -12.58
N PRO A 44 50.27 32.26 -13.44
CA PRO A 44 51.43 32.09 -14.29
C PRO A 44 52.74 31.81 -13.54
N GLN A 45 52.77 32.05 -12.22
CA GLN A 45 53.92 31.81 -11.32
C GLN A 45 53.78 30.56 -10.47
N GLY A 46 52.72 29.72 -10.70
CA GLY A 46 52.46 28.48 -9.96
C GLY A 46 51.16 28.54 -9.18
N ILE A 47 50.94 27.50 -8.35
CA ILE A 47 49.74 27.31 -7.52
C ILE A 47 49.83 28.21 -6.28
N LYS A 48 48.90 29.12 -6.05
CA LYS A 48 48.83 29.99 -4.87
C LYS A 48 47.46 29.87 -4.17
N LEU A 49 47.43 30.16 -2.87
CA LEU A 49 46.16 30.24 -2.10
C LEU A 49 45.35 31.44 -2.56
N GLU A 50 44.04 31.24 -2.78
CA GLU A 50 43.10 32.29 -3.27
C GLU A 50 43.14 33.57 -2.42
N LYS A 51 43.37 33.44 -1.10
CA LYS A 51 43.40 34.56 -0.15
C LYS A 51 44.58 35.56 -0.40
N ASN A 52 45.58 35.17 -1.20
CA ASN A 52 46.81 35.96 -1.41
C ASN A 52 46.99 36.48 -2.85
N ILE A 53 45.91 36.50 -3.62
CA ILE A 53 45.96 36.91 -5.04
C ILE A 53 45.40 38.32 -5.20
N ASP A 54 46.19 39.22 -5.83
CA ASP A 54 45.74 40.51 -6.25
C ASP A 54 44.85 40.36 -7.51
N ARG A 55 43.56 40.68 -7.39
CA ARG A 55 42.54 40.45 -8.44
C ARG A 55 42.83 41.17 -9.77
N SER A 56 43.76 42.13 -9.78
CA SER A 56 44.18 42.84 -11.01
C SER A 56 45.11 42.02 -11.92
N GLN A 57 45.65 40.88 -11.42
CA GLN A 57 46.59 40.01 -12.15
C GLN A 57 46.05 38.59 -12.37
N SER A 58 44.76 38.32 -12.09
CA SER A 58 44.15 37.02 -12.29
C SER A 58 43.99 36.69 -13.78
N VAL A 59 44.44 35.52 -14.20
CA VAL A 59 44.26 34.97 -15.56
C VAL A 59 42.97 34.13 -15.67
N SER A 60 42.09 34.23 -14.69
CA SER A 60 40.81 33.52 -14.56
C SER A 60 39.94 33.50 -15.83
N PRO A 61 39.83 34.62 -16.64
CA PRO A 61 38.99 34.58 -17.85
C PRO A 61 39.51 33.68 -18.98
N GLN A 62 40.82 33.34 -18.98
CA GLN A 62 41.38 32.46 -20.02
C GLN A 62 41.48 31.01 -19.57
N THR A 63 41.62 30.75 -18.26
CA THR A 63 41.69 29.41 -17.71
C THR A 63 40.32 28.78 -17.61
N GLY A 64 39.30 29.54 -17.21
CA GLY A 64 37.89 29.11 -17.21
C GLY A 64 37.43 28.65 -18.60
N ARG A 65 37.73 29.39 -19.66
CA ARG A 65 37.36 28.99 -21.03
C ARG A 65 38.08 27.74 -21.55
N LYS A 66 39.24 27.41 -21.04
CA LYS A 66 39.95 26.14 -21.37
C LYS A 66 39.37 24.98 -20.60
N LEU A 67 39.04 25.18 -19.33
CA LEU A 67 38.38 24.19 -18.48
C LEU A 67 36.96 23.86 -18.99
N ASP A 68 36.18 24.88 -19.33
CA ASP A 68 34.85 24.72 -19.94
C ASP A 68 34.91 23.91 -21.22
N ARG A 69 35.90 24.14 -22.08
CA ARG A 69 36.08 23.36 -23.32
C ARG A 69 36.42 21.89 -23.02
N VAL A 70 37.26 21.63 -22.02
CA VAL A 70 37.60 20.25 -21.62
C VAL A 70 36.38 19.57 -21.07
N ILE A 71 35.60 20.22 -20.22
CA ILE A 71 34.35 19.68 -19.66
C ILE A 71 33.33 19.41 -20.78
N ILE A 72 33.17 20.36 -21.73
CA ILE A 72 32.25 20.18 -22.87
C ILE A 72 32.69 19.01 -23.75
N VAL A 73 33.99 18.85 -24.02
CA VAL A 73 34.52 17.72 -24.80
C VAL A 73 34.24 16.39 -24.10
N PHE A 74 34.46 16.31 -22.77
CA PHE A 74 34.13 15.10 -22.01
C PHE A 74 32.63 14.81 -22.00
N LEU A 75 31.78 15.83 -21.89
CA LEU A 75 30.33 15.68 -21.94
C LEU A 75 29.85 15.21 -23.32
N VAL A 76 30.41 15.77 -24.39
CA VAL A 76 30.10 15.34 -25.77
C VAL A 76 30.57 13.91 -26.02
N LEU A 77 31.74 13.52 -25.52
CA LEU A 77 32.24 12.12 -25.63
C LEU A 77 31.37 11.16 -24.83
N ALA A 78 30.91 11.54 -23.63
CA ALA A 78 29.99 10.73 -22.82
C ALA A 78 28.62 10.56 -23.52
N ILE A 79 28.07 11.65 -24.08
CA ILE A 79 26.82 11.60 -24.85
C ILE A 79 27.00 10.75 -26.12
N ALA A 80 28.14 10.91 -26.83
CA ALA A 80 28.43 10.11 -28.02
C ALA A 80 28.55 8.60 -27.68
N ALA A 81 29.16 8.25 -26.54
CA ALA A 81 29.23 6.89 -26.06
C ALA A 81 27.84 6.30 -25.77
N LEU A 82 26.95 7.06 -25.08
CA LEU A 82 25.58 6.66 -24.80
C LEU A 82 24.73 6.50 -26.10
N VAL A 83 24.95 7.38 -27.08
CA VAL A 83 24.28 7.28 -28.38
C VAL A 83 24.75 6.06 -29.18
N VAL A 84 26.06 5.77 -29.18
CA VAL A 84 26.63 4.59 -29.83
C VAL A 84 26.11 3.31 -29.18
N GLU A 85 26.00 3.25 -27.85
CA GLU A 85 25.45 2.12 -27.12
C GLU A 85 23.98 1.82 -27.51
N ARG A 86 23.20 2.87 -27.78
CA ARG A 86 21.79 2.74 -28.19
C ARG A 86 21.60 2.29 -29.66
N PHE A 87 22.61 2.48 -30.51
CA PHE A 87 22.56 2.16 -31.95
C PHE A 87 23.34 0.89 -32.33
N VAL A 88 24.10 0.26 -31.43
CA VAL A 88 24.98 -0.88 -31.70
C VAL A 88 24.37 -2.22 -31.30
N ASN A 89 23.17 -2.25 -30.73
CA ASN A 89 22.45 -3.52 -30.51
C ASN A 89 21.88 -4.05 -31.84
N PHE A 90 22.73 -4.77 -32.61
CA PHE A 90 22.30 -5.63 -33.72
C PHE A 90 21.94 -7.02 -33.18
N PRO A 91 20.86 -7.64 -33.68
CA PRO A 91 20.55 -9.03 -33.35
C PRO A 91 21.51 -9.96 -34.09
N GLU A 92 22.23 -10.79 -33.37
CA GLU A 92 22.99 -11.88 -33.96
C GLU A 92 22.07 -12.98 -34.47
N SER A 93 22.10 -13.15 -35.79
CA SER A 93 21.58 -14.33 -36.50
C SER A 93 22.73 -15.27 -36.80
N GLY A 94 22.58 -16.56 -36.50
CA GLY A 94 23.44 -17.55 -37.13
C GLY A 94 23.68 -18.83 -36.31
N GLN A 95 22.92 -19.87 -36.61
CA GLN A 95 23.27 -21.28 -36.35
C GLN A 95 24.48 -21.71 -37.25
N PRO A 96 25.13 -22.90 -37.11
CA PRO A 96 24.53 -24.18 -36.73
C PRO A 96 25.44 -25.24 -36.01
N VAL A 97 24.78 -26.34 -35.62
CA VAL A 97 25.18 -27.77 -35.70
C VAL A 97 25.71 -28.50 -34.47
N SER A 98 24.80 -29.35 -33.99
CA SER A 98 24.84 -30.75 -33.53
C SER A 98 26.04 -31.32 -32.76
N ASN A 99 25.77 -31.94 -31.63
CA ASN A 99 25.67 -33.40 -31.49
C ASN A 99 25.28 -33.83 -30.07
N ASP A 100 24.31 -34.72 -30.02
CA ASP A 100 23.92 -35.69 -29.03
C ASP A 100 24.77 -35.87 -27.76
N VAL A 101 24.15 -35.65 -26.58
CA VAL A 101 24.09 -36.63 -25.49
C VAL A 101 22.86 -36.30 -24.63
N ALA A 102 21.98 -37.28 -24.48
CA ALA A 102 20.79 -37.25 -23.66
C ALA A 102 21.16 -37.12 -22.17
N LEU A 103 20.65 -36.08 -21.51
CA LEU A 103 20.43 -36.06 -20.07
C LEU A 103 19.21 -35.18 -19.78
N GLN A 104 18.35 -35.72 -18.97
CA GLN A 104 17.05 -35.32 -18.47
C GLN A 104 16.80 -33.82 -18.32
N ASN A 105 15.60 -33.39 -18.73
CA ASN A 105 15.07 -32.05 -18.67
C ASN A 105 15.11 -31.45 -17.28
N PRO A 106 15.61 -30.21 -17.12
CA PRO A 106 15.19 -29.32 -16.04
C PRO A 106 13.78 -28.77 -16.37
N PRO A 107 12.99 -28.39 -15.38
CA PRO A 107 11.62 -27.93 -15.60
C PRO A 107 11.58 -26.67 -16.47
N GLU A 108 10.54 -26.63 -17.30
CA GLU A 108 10.23 -25.59 -18.27
C GLU A 108 10.34 -24.19 -17.68
N THR A 109 11.03 -23.33 -18.39
CA THR A 109 11.06 -21.88 -18.19
C THR A 109 9.64 -21.34 -18.22
N VAL A 110 9.25 -20.70 -17.14
CA VAL A 110 8.02 -19.93 -16.99
C VAL A 110 7.88 -18.95 -18.16
N PRO A 111 6.75 -18.92 -18.88
CA PRO A 111 6.51 -17.96 -19.94
C PRO A 111 6.50 -16.53 -19.38
N LYS A 112 7.26 -15.66 -20.00
CA LYS A 112 7.39 -14.24 -19.68
C LYS A 112 6.30 -13.42 -20.39
N ASP A 113 5.08 -13.92 -20.37
CA ASP A 113 3.89 -13.24 -20.90
C ASP A 113 2.71 -13.58 -20.00
N SER A 114 2.54 -12.79 -18.99
CA SER A 114 1.23 -12.58 -18.39
C SER A 114 1.03 -11.08 -18.25
N ASP A 115 0.60 -10.48 -19.36
CA ASP A 115 -0.23 -9.30 -19.29
C ASP A 115 -1.33 -9.58 -18.25
N ILE A 116 -1.31 -8.86 -17.15
CA ILE A 116 -2.44 -8.76 -16.21
C ILE A 116 -3.50 -7.94 -16.97
N THR A 117 -4.04 -8.48 -18.03
CA THR A 117 -5.26 -8.00 -18.64
C THR A 117 -6.41 -8.56 -17.80
N VAL A 118 -6.71 -7.91 -16.68
CA VAL A 118 -8.07 -7.89 -16.17
C VAL A 118 -8.91 -7.44 -17.36
N GLU A 119 -9.89 -8.23 -17.79
CA GLU A 119 -10.88 -7.80 -18.78
C GLU A 119 -11.43 -6.45 -18.30
N ASN A 120 -10.88 -5.41 -18.89
CA ASN A 120 -11.19 -4.05 -18.52
C ASN A 120 -12.63 -3.83 -18.96
N SER A 121 -13.55 -3.81 -18.03
CA SER A 121 -15.01 -3.70 -18.21
C SER A 121 -15.44 -2.39 -18.92
N GLY A 122 -14.58 -1.83 -19.77
CA GLY A 122 -14.81 -0.57 -20.49
C GLY A 122 -14.69 0.68 -19.59
N ARG A 123 -14.42 0.52 -18.28
CA ARG A 123 -14.19 1.62 -17.36
C ARG A 123 -12.79 2.21 -17.55
N GLN A 124 -12.68 3.55 -17.40
CA GLN A 124 -11.39 4.24 -17.42
C GLN A 124 -10.72 4.10 -16.04
N SER A 125 -9.45 3.68 -16.01
CA SER A 125 -8.69 3.55 -14.76
C SER A 125 -7.80 4.76 -14.52
N VAL A 126 -7.79 5.26 -13.26
CA VAL A 126 -7.05 6.46 -12.87
C VAL A 126 -6.56 6.35 -11.42
N ALA A 127 -5.33 6.77 -11.18
CA ALA A 127 -4.80 6.99 -9.84
C ALA A 127 -4.56 8.48 -9.59
N VAL A 128 -4.95 8.96 -8.40
CA VAL A 128 -4.64 10.31 -7.93
C VAL A 128 -3.47 10.20 -6.96
N LEU A 129 -2.29 10.65 -7.40
CA LEU A 129 -1.08 10.64 -6.57
C LEU A 129 -1.12 11.77 -5.53
N PRO A 130 -0.46 11.59 -4.37
CA PRO A 130 -0.34 12.63 -3.36
C PRO A 130 0.21 13.93 -3.97
N PHE A 131 -0.53 15.02 -3.82
CA PHE A 131 -0.11 16.32 -4.30
C PHE A 131 1.08 16.82 -3.49
N LEU A 132 2.07 17.41 -4.17
CA LEU A 132 3.27 17.91 -3.53
C LEU A 132 2.99 19.22 -2.78
N ALA A 133 3.23 19.24 -1.47
CA ALA A 133 3.20 20.49 -0.69
C ALA A 133 4.43 21.34 -1.05
N MET A 134 4.20 22.53 -1.63
CA MET A 134 5.24 23.48 -2.08
C MET A 134 5.49 24.60 -1.06
N SER A 135 4.89 24.55 0.08
CA SER A 135 5.05 25.45 1.22
C SER A 135 5.48 24.64 2.46
N ASN A 136 6.08 25.30 3.46
CA ASN A 136 6.73 24.66 4.60
C ASN A 136 5.96 24.88 5.92
N GLY A 137 4.66 25.15 5.87
CA GLY A 137 3.82 25.22 7.07
C GLY A 137 3.67 23.82 7.69
N PRO A 138 3.48 23.73 9.02
CA PRO A 138 3.40 22.44 9.72
C PRO A 138 2.24 21.56 9.23
N ASP A 139 1.19 22.17 8.69
CA ASP A 139 -0.02 21.49 8.24
C ASP A 139 -0.15 21.43 6.70
N ASP A 140 0.81 21.95 5.96
CA ASP A 140 0.71 22.04 4.49
C ASP A 140 0.76 20.66 3.82
N GLY A 141 1.48 19.71 4.40
CA GLY A 141 1.50 18.31 3.97
C GLY A 141 0.13 17.65 4.13
N TYR A 142 -0.48 17.76 5.31
CA TYR A 142 -1.81 17.21 5.59
C TYR A 142 -2.89 17.85 4.71
N PHE A 143 -2.76 19.14 4.45
CA PHE A 143 -3.68 19.83 3.54
C PHE A 143 -3.57 19.32 2.10
N ALA A 144 -2.35 19.10 1.60
CA ALA A 144 -2.13 18.55 0.25
C ALA A 144 -2.64 17.10 0.13
N ASP A 145 -2.38 16.27 1.15
CA ASP A 145 -2.85 14.89 1.23
C ASP A 145 -4.38 14.83 1.21
N GLY A 146 -5.00 15.65 2.04
CA GLY A 146 -6.44 15.68 2.10
C GLY A 146 -7.10 16.20 0.82
N LEU A 147 -6.53 17.23 0.17
CA LEU A 147 -7.01 17.67 -1.14
C LEU A 147 -6.94 16.53 -2.16
N THR A 148 -5.87 15.76 -2.15
CA THR A 148 -5.70 14.56 -2.99
C THR A 148 -6.81 13.54 -2.72
N GLU A 149 -7.06 13.25 -1.45
CA GLU A 149 -8.08 12.28 -1.02
C GLU A 149 -9.49 12.71 -1.41
N GLU A 150 -9.83 14.00 -1.26
CA GLU A 150 -11.15 14.49 -1.66
C GLU A 150 -11.36 14.43 -3.18
N ILE A 151 -10.33 14.70 -3.99
CA ILE A 151 -10.39 14.52 -5.44
C ILE A 151 -10.59 13.04 -5.77
N LEU A 152 -9.81 12.15 -5.14
CA LEU A 152 -9.93 10.70 -5.28
C LEU A 152 -11.35 10.22 -4.93
N ASN A 153 -11.86 10.64 -3.77
CA ASN A 153 -13.20 10.27 -3.28
C ASN A 153 -14.30 10.77 -4.22
N SER A 154 -14.17 11.98 -4.76
CA SER A 154 -15.13 12.53 -5.72
C SER A 154 -15.15 11.72 -7.02
N LEU A 155 -13.98 11.37 -7.56
CA LEU A 155 -13.88 10.54 -8.76
C LEU A 155 -14.41 9.11 -8.53
N ALA A 156 -14.17 8.54 -7.35
CA ALA A 156 -14.63 7.19 -6.99
C ALA A 156 -16.16 7.06 -6.87
N GLN A 157 -16.92 8.17 -6.86
CA GLN A 157 -18.40 8.13 -6.94
C GLN A 157 -18.91 7.85 -8.36
N LEU A 158 -18.06 7.90 -9.37
CA LEU A 158 -18.45 7.73 -10.77
C LEU A 158 -18.27 6.27 -11.17
N PRO A 159 -19.35 5.53 -11.48
CA PRO A 159 -19.28 4.10 -11.78
C PRO A 159 -18.52 3.78 -13.09
N GLU A 160 -18.32 4.79 -13.95
CA GLU A 160 -17.54 4.66 -15.19
C GLU A 160 -16.02 4.70 -14.95
N LEU A 161 -15.59 5.10 -13.77
CA LEU A 161 -14.18 5.17 -13.39
C LEU A 161 -13.78 4.03 -12.46
N LEU A 162 -12.58 3.52 -12.67
CA LEU A 162 -11.89 2.64 -11.73
C LEU A 162 -10.78 3.49 -11.07
N VAL A 163 -11.01 3.93 -9.85
CA VAL A 163 -10.11 4.83 -9.14
C VAL A 163 -9.27 4.03 -8.15
N THR A 164 -7.94 4.22 -8.19
CA THR A 164 -7.02 3.57 -7.25
C THR A 164 -7.30 4.05 -5.82
N ALA A 165 -7.29 3.13 -4.87
CA ALA A 165 -7.46 3.46 -3.46
C ALA A 165 -6.32 4.35 -2.93
N ARG A 166 -6.64 5.11 -1.88
CA ARG A 166 -5.68 5.97 -1.17
C ARG A 166 -4.42 5.21 -0.77
N THR A 167 -4.57 4.04 -0.13
CA THR A 167 -3.45 3.20 0.35
C THR A 167 -2.41 2.91 -0.72
N SER A 168 -2.83 2.41 -1.88
CA SER A 168 -1.92 2.14 -3.01
C SER A 168 -1.38 3.40 -3.66
N ALA A 169 -2.17 4.46 -3.80
CA ALA A 169 -1.72 5.72 -4.39
C ALA A 169 -0.67 6.42 -3.50
N PHE A 170 -0.88 6.44 -2.19
CA PHE A 170 0.01 7.07 -1.21
C PHE A 170 1.30 6.28 -0.95
N ALA A 171 1.36 5.01 -1.31
CA ALA A 171 2.60 4.24 -1.28
C ALA A 171 3.71 4.87 -2.15
N PHE A 172 3.35 5.71 -3.12
CA PHE A 172 4.29 6.44 -3.99
C PHE A 172 4.65 7.84 -3.50
N LYS A 173 4.15 8.26 -2.33
CA LYS A 173 4.49 9.56 -1.76
C LYS A 173 6.00 9.69 -1.57
N ASN A 174 6.60 10.77 -2.08
CA ASN A 174 8.03 11.05 -2.02
C ASN A 174 8.93 10.01 -2.72
N GLN A 175 8.40 9.18 -3.62
CA GLN A 175 9.21 8.30 -4.45
C GLN A 175 9.58 8.98 -5.77
N ASP A 176 10.84 8.82 -6.19
CA ASP A 176 11.34 9.32 -7.48
C ASP A 176 11.20 8.23 -8.56
N LEU A 177 9.96 8.03 -8.99
CA LEU A 177 9.60 7.06 -10.03
C LEU A 177 8.90 7.78 -11.20
N SER A 178 9.05 7.24 -12.40
CA SER A 178 8.32 7.76 -13.56
C SER A 178 6.82 7.45 -13.48
N VAL A 179 6.02 8.30 -14.11
CA VAL A 179 4.56 8.10 -14.22
C VAL A 179 4.22 6.73 -14.80
N GLN A 180 5.00 6.26 -15.78
CA GLN A 180 4.82 4.94 -16.41
C GLN A 180 5.08 3.79 -15.42
N GLU A 181 6.11 3.89 -14.58
CA GLU A 181 6.43 2.88 -13.57
C GLU A 181 5.34 2.82 -12.49
N ILE A 182 4.89 3.99 -12.01
CA ILE A 182 3.81 4.08 -11.03
C ILE A 182 2.53 3.48 -11.61
N ALA A 183 2.16 3.90 -12.84
CA ALA A 183 0.95 3.42 -13.50
C ALA A 183 0.98 1.90 -13.75
N THR A 184 2.15 1.35 -14.09
CA THR A 184 2.34 -0.09 -14.28
C THR A 184 2.12 -0.85 -12.97
N ARG A 185 2.68 -0.36 -11.86
CA ARG A 185 2.51 -0.98 -10.53
C ARG A 185 1.08 -0.90 -10.01
N LEU A 186 0.38 0.20 -10.33
CA LEU A 186 -1.02 0.41 -9.95
C LEU A 186 -2.02 -0.22 -10.93
N GLY A 187 -1.58 -0.64 -12.11
CA GLY A 187 -2.46 -1.19 -13.15
C GLY A 187 -3.42 -0.15 -13.76
N VAL A 188 -3.04 1.13 -13.82
CA VAL A 188 -3.90 2.22 -14.29
C VAL A 188 -3.46 2.80 -15.63
N ALA A 189 -4.44 3.28 -16.41
CA ALA A 189 -4.19 3.95 -17.69
C ALA A 189 -3.86 5.44 -17.53
N HIS A 190 -4.26 6.05 -16.43
CA HIS A 190 -4.13 7.50 -16.22
C HIS A 190 -3.62 7.80 -14.81
N ILE A 191 -2.83 8.86 -14.71
CA ILE A 191 -2.32 9.40 -13.44
C ILE A 191 -2.77 10.86 -13.31
N VAL A 192 -3.27 11.21 -12.14
CA VAL A 192 -3.43 12.60 -11.71
C VAL A 192 -2.30 12.92 -10.75
N GLU A 193 -1.59 13.99 -11.02
CA GLU A 193 -0.59 14.55 -10.11
C GLU A 193 -0.75 16.05 -9.96
N GLY A 194 -0.15 16.62 -8.92
CA GLY A 194 -0.26 18.03 -8.70
C GLY A 194 0.60 18.57 -7.58
N SER A 195 0.45 19.87 -7.33
CA SER A 195 1.12 20.54 -6.23
C SER A 195 0.23 21.58 -5.59
N VAL A 196 0.47 21.84 -4.30
CA VAL A 196 -0.27 22.78 -3.48
C VAL A 196 0.71 23.75 -2.84
N ARG A 197 0.45 25.05 -2.97
CA ARG A 197 1.18 26.10 -2.26
C ARG A 197 0.21 26.97 -1.49
N ARG A 198 0.44 27.08 -0.17
CA ARG A 198 -0.29 27.98 0.70
C ARG A 198 0.58 29.15 1.12
N SER A 199 0.01 30.34 1.22
CA SER A 199 0.67 31.55 1.71
C SER A 199 -0.35 32.45 2.41
N GLY A 200 -0.50 32.29 3.73
CA GLY A 200 -1.60 32.86 4.48
C GLY A 200 -2.94 32.31 3.98
N GLU A 201 -3.85 33.21 3.59
CA GLU A 201 -5.15 32.85 3.03
C GLU A 201 -5.11 32.48 1.53
N ARG A 202 -3.99 32.67 0.86
CA ARG A 202 -3.85 32.35 -0.58
C ARG A 202 -3.50 30.89 -0.78
N LEU A 203 -4.24 30.28 -1.69
CA LEU A 203 -4.05 28.89 -2.13
C LEU A 203 -3.76 28.88 -3.62
N ARG A 204 -2.68 28.22 -4.02
CA ARG A 204 -2.42 27.86 -5.42
C ARG A 204 -2.35 26.35 -5.54
N VAL A 205 -3.18 25.78 -6.40
CA VAL A 205 -3.19 24.36 -6.74
C VAL A 205 -2.87 24.22 -8.23
N THR A 206 -1.91 23.37 -8.55
CA THR A 206 -1.66 22.89 -9.92
C THR A 206 -2.11 21.45 -9.96
N ALA A 207 -2.91 21.08 -10.96
CA ALA A 207 -3.33 19.70 -11.18
C ALA A 207 -3.23 19.34 -12.65
N GLN A 208 -2.86 18.09 -12.94
CA GLN A 208 -2.70 17.60 -14.30
C GLN A 208 -3.07 16.12 -14.39
N LEU A 209 -3.70 15.75 -15.52
CA LEU A 209 -4.04 14.39 -15.89
C LEU A 209 -3.11 13.92 -17.00
N ILE A 210 -2.43 12.80 -16.78
CA ILE A 210 -1.41 12.24 -17.65
C ILE A 210 -1.86 10.87 -18.13
N ARG A 211 -1.72 10.60 -19.43
CA ARG A 211 -1.87 9.27 -19.99
C ARG A 211 -0.59 8.48 -19.72
N ALA A 212 -0.72 7.34 -19.02
CA ALA A 212 0.43 6.56 -18.59
C ALA A 212 1.24 5.94 -19.75
N SER A 213 0.58 5.58 -20.85
CA SER A 213 1.21 4.86 -21.97
C SER A 213 2.28 5.66 -22.70
N ASP A 214 2.16 6.99 -22.73
CA ASP A 214 3.02 7.88 -23.49
C ASP A 214 3.51 9.11 -22.70
N GLY A 215 2.99 9.33 -21.47
CA GLY A 215 3.33 10.46 -20.61
C GLY A 215 2.74 11.80 -21.05
N PHE A 216 1.81 11.81 -22.03
CA PHE A 216 1.20 13.06 -22.47
C PHE A 216 0.13 13.55 -21.51
N HIS A 217 0.16 14.85 -21.25
CA HIS A 217 -0.85 15.54 -20.47
C HIS A 217 -2.15 15.65 -21.28
N LEU A 218 -3.21 15.04 -20.78
CA LEU A 218 -4.57 15.14 -21.33
C LEU A 218 -5.25 16.42 -20.88
N TRP A 219 -4.90 16.89 -19.68
CA TRP A 219 -5.44 18.09 -19.08
C TRP A 219 -4.43 18.64 -18.04
N SER A 220 -4.37 19.96 -17.92
CA SER A 220 -3.59 20.66 -16.88
C SER A 220 -4.24 21.99 -16.58
N ASN A 221 -4.32 22.38 -15.30
CA ASN A 221 -4.83 23.67 -14.88
C ASN A 221 -4.15 24.17 -13.59
N ASN A 222 -4.18 25.49 -13.41
CA ASN A 222 -3.71 26.18 -12.21
C ASN A 222 -4.87 26.96 -11.59
N TYR A 223 -5.05 26.79 -10.30
CA TYR A 223 -6.08 27.44 -9.49
C TYR A 223 -5.41 28.40 -8.51
N ASP A 224 -5.78 29.68 -8.61
CA ASP A 224 -5.41 30.71 -7.63
C ASP A 224 -6.68 31.10 -6.86
N SER A 225 -6.75 30.73 -5.57
CA SER A 225 -7.96 30.87 -4.77
C SER A 225 -7.64 31.26 -3.33
N SER A 226 -8.66 31.40 -2.50
CA SER A 226 -8.48 31.49 -1.06
C SER A 226 -8.52 30.08 -0.43
N SER A 227 -7.95 29.92 0.76
CA SER A 227 -8.05 28.67 1.50
C SER A 227 -9.50 28.32 1.88
N ALA A 228 -10.38 29.32 1.97
CA ALA A 228 -11.81 29.12 2.20
C ALA A 228 -12.54 28.50 1.00
N ASP A 229 -12.00 28.64 -0.22
CA ASP A 229 -12.58 28.14 -1.46
C ASP A 229 -12.03 26.79 -1.90
N THR A 230 -11.29 26.11 -1.01
CA THR A 230 -10.63 24.82 -1.31
C THR A 230 -11.57 23.79 -1.90
N ILE A 231 -12.80 23.73 -1.44
CA ILE A 231 -13.81 22.76 -1.89
C ILE A 231 -14.20 23.02 -3.33
N THR A 232 -14.45 24.28 -3.67
CA THR A 232 -14.77 24.66 -5.06
C THR A 232 -13.63 24.27 -6.01
N VAL A 233 -12.38 24.41 -5.55
CA VAL A 233 -11.20 24.01 -6.33
C VAL A 233 -11.14 22.48 -6.50
N GLN A 234 -11.34 21.70 -5.44
CA GLN A 234 -11.29 20.24 -5.53
C GLN A 234 -12.45 19.67 -6.37
N GLU A 235 -13.65 20.23 -6.24
CA GLU A 235 -14.82 19.84 -7.03
C GLU A 235 -14.58 20.13 -8.53
N ASP A 236 -14.04 21.30 -8.88
CA ASP A 236 -13.72 21.64 -10.29
C ASP A 236 -12.62 20.75 -10.85
N ILE A 237 -11.57 20.44 -10.07
CA ILE A 237 -10.51 19.51 -10.49
C ILE A 237 -11.11 18.14 -10.80
N ALA A 238 -11.89 17.57 -9.89
CA ALA A 238 -12.50 16.25 -10.08
C ALA A 238 -13.45 16.23 -11.30
N GLU A 239 -14.29 17.27 -11.47
CA GLU A 239 -15.18 17.41 -12.62
C GLU A 239 -14.40 17.48 -13.95
N LYS A 240 -13.34 18.27 -14.01
CA LYS A 240 -12.50 18.41 -15.22
C LYS A 240 -11.76 17.11 -15.56
N ILE A 241 -11.28 16.38 -14.56
CA ILE A 241 -10.66 15.07 -14.76
C ILE A 241 -11.69 14.08 -15.32
N ALA A 242 -12.88 13.99 -14.72
CA ALA A 242 -13.94 13.11 -15.18
C ALA A 242 -14.33 13.40 -16.66
N VAL A 243 -14.49 14.67 -17.02
CA VAL A 243 -14.75 15.09 -18.40
C VAL A 243 -13.60 14.75 -19.33
N ALA A 244 -12.34 14.96 -18.92
CA ALA A 244 -11.16 14.60 -19.70
C ALA A 244 -11.03 13.09 -19.92
N LEU A 245 -11.60 12.28 -19.01
CA LEU A 245 -11.73 10.83 -19.13
C LEU A 245 -13.01 10.40 -19.86
N ASN A 246 -13.70 11.32 -20.54
CA ASN A 246 -14.91 11.10 -21.32
C ASN A 246 -16.13 10.63 -20.49
N VAL A 247 -16.17 10.94 -19.21
CA VAL A 247 -17.36 10.70 -18.39
C VAL A 247 -18.40 11.80 -18.65
N VAL A 248 -19.61 11.41 -19.01
CA VAL A 248 -20.74 12.35 -19.17
C VAL A 248 -21.31 12.67 -17.79
N LEU A 249 -21.12 13.92 -17.35
CA LEU A 249 -21.61 14.41 -16.05
C LEU A 249 -22.98 15.06 -16.21
N ASP A 250 -24.00 14.40 -15.70
CA ASP A 250 -25.32 14.98 -15.44
C ASP A 250 -25.41 15.57 -14.01
N GLU A 251 -26.52 16.19 -13.67
CA GLU A 251 -26.72 16.83 -12.37
C GLU A 251 -26.64 15.80 -11.21
N SER A 252 -27.18 14.59 -11.41
CA SER A 252 -27.16 13.54 -10.41
C SER A 252 -25.72 13.10 -10.07
N LYS A 253 -24.87 12.95 -11.08
CA LYS A 253 -23.45 12.61 -10.87
C LYS A 253 -22.67 13.74 -10.20
N ARG A 254 -22.94 15.02 -10.56
CA ARG A 254 -22.36 16.16 -9.86
C ARG A 254 -22.76 16.18 -8.39
N GLU A 255 -24.03 15.97 -8.07
CA GLU A 255 -24.47 15.85 -6.69
C GLU A 255 -23.79 14.70 -5.93
N LEU A 256 -23.55 13.55 -6.58
CA LEU A 256 -22.81 12.43 -5.97
C LEU A 256 -21.38 12.81 -5.64
N MET A 257 -20.69 13.48 -6.56
CA MET A 257 -19.31 13.94 -6.35
C MET A 257 -19.19 14.95 -5.19
N GLN A 258 -20.20 15.78 -4.97
CA GLN A 258 -20.20 16.86 -3.97
C GLN A 258 -20.61 16.41 -2.56
N LYS A 259 -21.20 15.23 -2.39
CA LYS A 259 -21.86 14.82 -1.12
C LYS A 259 -20.93 14.49 0.04
N LYS A 260 -19.62 14.29 -0.16
CA LYS A 260 -18.76 13.65 0.87
C LYS A 260 -17.75 14.58 1.57
N GLY A 261 -17.42 15.75 1.05
CA GLY A 261 -16.30 16.55 1.55
C GLY A 261 -16.53 17.26 2.90
N LEU A 262 -15.46 17.40 3.68
CA LEU A 262 -15.39 18.27 4.86
C LEU A 262 -15.18 19.71 4.42
N ARG A 263 -16.12 20.61 4.76
CA ARG A 263 -16.06 22.04 4.38
C ARG A 263 -15.25 22.90 5.33
N ASP A 264 -15.03 22.46 6.54
CA ASP A 264 -14.19 23.13 7.52
C ASP A 264 -12.73 22.70 7.32
N VAL A 265 -11.83 23.62 6.94
CA VAL A 265 -10.42 23.32 6.61
C VAL A 265 -9.65 22.78 7.82
N GLU A 266 -9.95 23.25 9.04
CA GLU A 266 -9.26 22.78 10.23
C GLU A 266 -9.76 21.40 10.63
N ALA A 267 -11.08 21.14 10.53
CA ALA A 267 -11.63 19.80 10.70
C ALA A 267 -11.05 18.82 9.65
N PHE A 268 -10.86 19.27 8.43
CA PHE A 268 -10.25 18.50 7.37
C PHE A 268 -8.79 18.11 7.70
N ILE A 269 -7.96 19.06 8.13
CA ILE A 269 -6.57 18.81 8.55
C ILE A 269 -6.53 17.86 9.77
N ALA A 270 -7.40 18.08 10.77
CA ALA A 270 -7.49 17.22 11.93
C ALA A 270 -7.88 15.79 11.53
N PHE A 271 -8.83 15.61 10.61
CA PHE A 271 -9.22 14.31 10.12
C PHE A 271 -8.07 13.56 9.44
N GLN A 272 -7.28 14.24 8.60
CA GLN A 272 -6.10 13.64 7.96
C GLN A 272 -5.03 13.21 8.97
N LYS A 273 -4.77 14.02 9.99
CA LYS A 273 -3.85 13.65 11.09
C LYS A 273 -4.35 12.41 11.84
N GLY A 274 -5.65 12.37 12.15
CA GLY A 274 -6.28 11.23 12.81
C GLY A 274 -6.15 9.95 11.98
N LEU A 275 -6.38 10.01 10.67
CA LEU A 275 -6.24 8.87 9.77
C LEU A 275 -4.79 8.37 9.67
N GLU A 276 -3.80 9.27 9.57
CA GLU A 276 -2.39 8.88 9.52
C GLU A 276 -1.95 8.17 10.81
N VAL A 277 -2.33 8.70 11.98
CA VAL A 277 -2.02 8.07 13.28
C VAL A 277 -2.74 6.73 13.42
N SER A 278 -4.00 6.64 12.96
CA SER A 278 -4.77 5.39 12.95
C SER A 278 -4.12 4.34 12.03
N GLU A 279 -3.68 4.71 10.84
CA GLU A 279 -2.96 3.83 9.92
C GLU A 279 -1.63 3.33 10.53
N GLN A 280 -0.88 4.22 11.20
CA GLN A 280 0.33 3.84 11.91
C GLN A 280 0.05 2.85 13.05
N ALA A 281 -1.07 3.02 13.77
CA ALA A 281 -1.49 2.10 14.84
C ALA A 281 -1.79 0.70 14.29
N HIS A 282 -2.47 0.59 13.14
CA HIS A 282 -2.80 -0.69 12.51
C HIS A 282 -1.60 -1.41 11.89
N ASN A 283 -0.54 -0.67 11.54
CA ASN A 283 0.69 -1.21 10.94
C ASN A 283 1.86 -1.29 11.93
N GLY A 284 1.67 -0.84 13.17
CA GLY A 284 2.71 -0.78 14.21
C GLY A 284 2.97 -2.10 14.92
N SER A 285 3.94 -2.09 15.83
CA SER A 285 4.30 -3.22 16.69
C SER A 285 3.62 -3.19 18.08
N GLU A 286 2.95 -2.09 18.43
CA GLU A 286 2.14 -1.98 19.64
C GLU A 286 0.71 -2.50 19.40
N THR A 287 -0.07 -2.71 20.48
CA THR A 287 -1.48 -3.04 20.29
C THR A 287 -2.20 -1.90 19.56
N ILE A 288 -3.08 -2.24 18.64
CA ILE A 288 -3.81 -1.25 17.83
C ILE A 288 -4.54 -0.25 18.72
N ALA A 289 -5.19 -0.73 19.80
CA ALA A 289 -5.87 0.15 20.75
C ALA A 289 -4.95 1.19 21.37
N THR A 290 -3.69 0.86 21.68
CA THR A 290 -2.72 1.80 22.24
C THR A 290 -2.40 2.94 21.27
N GLY A 291 -2.20 2.63 20.00
CA GLY A 291 -1.98 3.65 18.97
C GLY A 291 -3.22 4.51 18.70
N LEU A 292 -4.41 3.90 18.68
CA LEU A 292 -5.68 4.61 18.46
C LEU A 292 -6.04 5.62 19.54
N VAL A 293 -5.54 5.44 20.78
CA VAL A 293 -5.65 6.48 21.82
C VAL A 293 -5.03 7.81 21.37
N GLN A 294 -3.99 7.77 20.52
CA GLN A 294 -3.35 8.98 19.99
C GLN A 294 -4.11 9.56 18.78
N ALA A 295 -4.88 8.75 18.06
CA ALA A 295 -5.69 9.18 16.92
C ALA A 295 -6.99 9.87 17.34
N ASN A 296 -7.66 9.37 18.38
CA ASN A 296 -8.98 9.82 18.79
C ASN A 296 -9.12 11.32 19.10
N PRO A 297 -8.14 12.01 19.73
CA PRO A 297 -8.22 13.46 19.92
C PRO A 297 -8.42 14.26 18.63
N TYR A 298 -7.85 13.81 17.51
CA TYR A 298 -8.05 14.45 16.21
C TYR A 298 -9.48 14.23 15.69
N PHE A 299 -10.04 13.04 15.85
CA PHE A 299 -11.43 12.79 15.48
C PHE A 299 -12.41 13.56 16.37
N GLU A 300 -12.12 13.70 17.66
CA GLU A 300 -12.88 14.56 18.57
C GLU A 300 -12.88 16.03 18.12
N GLU A 301 -11.72 16.56 17.69
CA GLU A 301 -11.61 17.91 17.13
C GLU A 301 -12.50 18.06 15.88
N VAL A 302 -12.50 17.09 14.99
CA VAL A 302 -13.40 17.05 13.81
C VAL A 302 -14.86 17.10 14.25
N LEU A 303 -15.26 16.26 15.21
CA LEU A 303 -16.63 16.13 15.68
C LEU A 303 -17.14 17.34 16.47
N GLN A 304 -16.24 18.10 17.10
CA GLN A 304 -16.57 19.38 17.71
C GLN A 304 -16.94 20.44 16.66
N ARG A 305 -16.28 20.44 15.49
CA ARG A 305 -16.49 21.39 14.40
C ARG A 305 -17.61 20.96 13.45
N VAL A 306 -17.66 19.67 13.14
CA VAL A 306 -18.57 19.06 12.17
C VAL A 306 -19.24 17.81 12.79
N PRO A 307 -20.23 18.01 13.68
CA PRO A 307 -20.83 16.92 14.47
C PRO A 307 -21.59 15.87 13.61
N ASP A 308 -21.91 16.19 12.37
CA ASP A 308 -22.64 15.33 11.42
C ASP A 308 -21.72 14.62 10.41
N PHE A 309 -20.39 14.60 10.66
CA PHE A 309 -19.45 13.91 9.79
C PHE A 309 -19.33 12.42 10.14
N SER A 310 -20.06 11.59 9.40
CA SER A 310 -20.18 10.13 9.60
C SER A 310 -18.84 9.41 9.68
N ALA A 311 -17.88 9.75 8.82
CA ALA A 311 -16.58 9.08 8.79
C ALA A 311 -15.77 9.29 10.07
N ALA A 312 -15.85 10.48 10.70
CA ALA A 312 -15.16 10.73 11.96
C ALA A 312 -15.78 9.94 13.11
N TRP A 313 -17.12 9.77 13.15
CA TRP A 313 -17.77 8.92 14.14
C TRP A 313 -17.35 7.45 13.99
N SER A 314 -17.27 6.95 12.76
CA SER A 314 -16.79 5.58 12.48
C SER A 314 -15.34 5.41 12.91
N ALA A 315 -14.46 6.35 12.55
CA ALA A 315 -13.04 6.28 12.91
C ALA A 315 -12.81 6.42 14.43
N HIS A 316 -13.62 7.25 15.11
CA HIS A 316 -13.56 7.40 16.56
C HIS A 316 -14.00 6.13 17.31
N SER A 317 -14.97 5.38 16.76
CA SER A 317 -15.44 4.12 17.35
C SER A 317 -14.39 3.01 17.32
N ASP A 318 -13.43 3.08 16.42
CA ASP A 318 -12.42 2.04 16.18
C ASP A 318 -11.58 1.73 17.43
N LEU A 319 -11.19 2.76 18.19
CA LEU A 319 -10.52 2.60 19.47
C LEU A 319 -11.30 1.69 20.43
N TYR A 320 -12.58 1.93 20.60
CA TYR A 320 -13.40 1.17 21.55
C TYR A 320 -13.58 -0.28 21.11
N MET A 321 -13.70 -0.51 19.80
CA MET A 321 -13.79 -1.87 19.26
C MET A 321 -12.49 -2.64 19.44
N HIS A 322 -11.34 -2.01 19.20
CA HIS A 322 -10.05 -2.64 19.46
C HIS A 322 -9.79 -2.88 20.95
N GLN A 323 -10.25 -2.01 21.84
CA GLN A 323 -10.19 -2.27 23.28
C GLN A 323 -11.02 -3.51 23.69
N VAL A 324 -12.18 -3.71 23.07
CA VAL A 324 -13.00 -4.92 23.30
C VAL A 324 -12.28 -6.17 22.78
N LEU A 325 -11.67 -6.10 21.60
CA LEU A 325 -10.92 -7.23 21.02
C LEU A 325 -9.70 -7.57 21.86
N ASP A 326 -8.95 -6.58 22.33
CA ASP A 326 -7.79 -6.76 23.20
C ASP A 326 -8.20 -7.37 24.55
N ASP A 327 -9.33 -6.94 25.12
CA ASP A 327 -9.85 -7.51 26.37
C ASP A 327 -10.26 -8.98 26.18
N MET A 328 -10.97 -9.30 25.11
CA MET A 328 -11.33 -10.67 24.78
C MET A 328 -10.10 -11.56 24.65
N ASP A 329 -9.06 -11.11 23.96
CA ASP A 329 -7.85 -11.89 23.76
C ASP A 329 -7.07 -12.08 25.07
N LYS A 330 -6.95 -11.04 25.90
CA LYS A 330 -6.24 -11.09 27.20
C LYS A 330 -6.96 -11.98 28.24
N HIS A 331 -8.30 -11.92 28.26
CA HIS A 331 -9.11 -12.56 29.31
C HIS A 331 -9.74 -13.87 28.87
N ILE A 332 -9.25 -14.53 27.81
CA ILE A 332 -9.66 -15.90 27.50
C ILE A 332 -9.31 -16.81 28.68
N GLY A 333 -10.34 -17.34 29.36
CA GLY A 333 -10.20 -18.16 30.57
C GLY A 333 -10.11 -17.39 31.87
N GLU A 334 -10.27 -16.08 31.84
CA GLU A 334 -10.29 -15.18 33.00
C GLU A 334 -11.54 -14.30 32.95
N PRO A 335 -11.98 -13.70 34.06
CA PRO A 335 -13.07 -12.73 34.03
C PRO A 335 -12.67 -11.51 33.16
N PRO A 336 -13.59 -11.00 32.31
CA PRO A 336 -13.34 -9.82 31.51
C PRO A 336 -13.17 -8.58 32.41
N ASP A 337 -12.55 -7.52 31.88
CA ASP A 337 -12.52 -6.23 32.56
C ASP A 337 -13.95 -5.76 32.84
N PRO A 338 -14.30 -5.42 34.10
CA PRO A 338 -15.64 -4.92 34.43
C PRO A 338 -16.06 -3.68 33.64
N ALA A 339 -15.11 -2.88 33.14
CA ALA A 339 -15.37 -1.69 32.33
C ALA A 339 -15.73 -2.00 30.86
N ILE A 340 -15.45 -3.21 30.37
CA ILE A 340 -15.49 -3.52 28.93
C ILE A 340 -16.89 -3.34 28.32
N THR A 341 -17.95 -3.64 29.07
CA THR A 341 -19.32 -3.41 28.61
C THR A 341 -19.60 -1.93 28.37
N GLY A 342 -19.10 -1.05 29.26
CA GLY A 342 -19.21 0.40 29.08
C GLY A 342 -18.43 0.91 27.88
N ILE A 343 -17.24 0.38 27.63
CA ILE A 343 -16.40 0.68 26.47
C ILE A 343 -17.12 0.27 25.17
N PHE A 344 -17.70 -0.93 25.15
CA PHE A 344 -18.49 -1.39 24.00
C PHE A 344 -19.68 -0.46 23.70
N GLU A 345 -20.43 -0.02 24.71
CA GLU A 345 -21.56 0.88 24.52
C GLU A 345 -21.13 2.27 23.99
N LEU A 346 -19.92 2.74 24.34
CA LEU A 346 -19.36 3.98 23.73
C LEU A 346 -19.13 3.80 22.22
N GLY A 347 -18.44 2.75 21.81
CA GLY A 347 -18.19 2.46 20.41
C GLY A 347 -19.49 2.26 19.60
N LYS A 348 -20.46 1.54 20.19
CA LYS A 348 -21.79 1.35 19.61
C LYS A 348 -22.52 2.68 19.41
N ALA A 349 -22.50 3.57 20.38
CA ALA A 349 -23.13 4.89 20.26
C ALA A 349 -22.50 5.73 19.15
N ASP A 350 -21.21 5.59 18.90
CA ASP A 350 -20.54 6.26 17.78
C ASP A 350 -20.91 5.63 16.43
N TYR A 351 -21.02 4.30 16.33
CA TYR A 351 -21.58 3.64 15.15
C TYR A 351 -23.01 4.10 14.83
N GLU A 352 -23.87 4.24 15.83
CA GLU A 352 -25.25 4.73 15.66
C GLU A 352 -25.28 6.16 15.10
N LYS A 353 -24.35 7.03 15.54
CA LYS A 353 -24.19 8.37 14.98
C LYS A 353 -23.63 8.31 13.55
N ALA A 354 -22.61 7.45 13.29
CA ALA A 354 -22.07 7.26 11.95
C ALA A 354 -23.17 6.82 10.96
N ILE A 355 -24.03 5.87 11.34
CA ILE A 355 -25.18 5.43 10.56
C ILE A 355 -26.18 6.58 10.33
N ARG A 356 -26.49 7.32 11.40
CA ARG A 356 -27.44 8.46 11.33
C ARG A 356 -26.99 9.51 10.32
N PHE A 357 -25.69 9.80 10.26
CA PHE A 357 -25.10 10.83 9.41
C PHE A 357 -24.51 10.29 8.10
N ALA A 358 -24.67 9.00 7.83
CA ALA A 358 -24.24 8.39 6.56
C ALA A 358 -24.92 9.08 5.37
N ARG A 359 -24.11 9.53 4.42
CA ARG A 359 -24.54 10.36 3.28
C ARG A 359 -24.94 9.55 2.05
N THR A 360 -24.49 8.29 1.97
CA THR A 360 -24.84 7.38 0.87
C THR A 360 -25.54 6.14 1.41
N PRO A 361 -26.43 5.51 0.61
CA PRO A 361 -27.07 4.24 0.98
C PRO A 361 -26.05 3.15 1.30
N ASP A 362 -24.96 3.08 0.55
CA ASP A 362 -23.91 2.06 0.68
C ASP A 362 -23.12 2.23 1.98
N GLN A 363 -22.69 3.46 2.29
CA GLN A 363 -22.05 3.76 3.57
C GLN A 363 -22.95 3.37 4.74
N ARG A 364 -24.24 3.68 4.65
CA ARG A 364 -25.22 3.30 5.67
C ARG A 364 -25.36 1.79 5.79
N ALA A 365 -25.49 1.08 4.68
CA ALA A 365 -25.66 -0.38 4.66
C ALA A 365 -24.44 -1.10 5.27
N SER A 366 -23.23 -0.62 4.98
CA SER A 366 -22.00 -1.15 5.58
C SER A 366 -21.98 -0.97 7.09
N LEU A 367 -22.22 0.25 7.57
CA LEU A 367 -22.22 0.55 9.02
C LEU A 367 -23.35 -0.20 9.76
N GLU A 368 -24.51 -0.40 9.12
CA GLU A 368 -25.61 -1.20 9.68
C GLU A 368 -25.26 -2.69 9.77
N LEU A 369 -24.50 -3.22 8.82
CA LEU A 369 -23.98 -4.59 8.90
C LEU A 369 -23.00 -4.73 10.06
N ASP A 370 -22.02 -3.84 10.14
CA ASP A 370 -20.99 -3.82 11.19
C ASP A 370 -21.66 -3.75 12.58
N LEU A 371 -22.59 -2.82 12.76
CA LEU A 371 -23.31 -2.68 14.03
C LEU A 371 -24.17 -3.90 14.35
N ALA A 372 -24.81 -4.51 13.36
CA ALA A 372 -25.60 -5.72 13.57
C ALA A 372 -24.72 -6.89 14.02
N TYR A 373 -23.53 -7.03 13.43
CA TYR A 373 -22.55 -8.00 13.81
C TYR A 373 -22.05 -7.76 15.25
N LEU A 374 -21.60 -6.53 15.55
CA LEU A 374 -21.11 -6.13 16.87
C LEU A 374 -22.15 -6.34 17.99
N ASN A 375 -23.44 -6.23 17.68
CA ASN A 375 -24.51 -6.49 18.62
C ASN A 375 -24.96 -7.97 18.69
N GLY A 376 -24.31 -8.88 17.96
CA GLY A 376 -24.77 -10.26 17.81
C GLY A 376 -26.19 -10.38 17.22
N ASN A 377 -26.63 -9.37 16.46
CA ASN A 377 -27.95 -9.36 15.86
C ASN A 377 -27.97 -10.03 14.49
N TRP A 378 -27.99 -11.33 14.48
CA TRP A 378 -28.00 -12.16 13.27
C TRP A 378 -29.31 -12.13 12.47
N ARG A 379 -30.38 -11.53 13.01
CA ARG A 379 -31.66 -11.43 12.32
C ARG A 379 -31.55 -10.52 11.10
N GLY A 380 -31.87 -11.03 9.92
CA GLY A 380 -31.79 -10.29 8.65
C GLY A 380 -30.34 -10.03 8.18
N MET A 381 -29.35 -10.76 8.72
CA MET A 381 -27.96 -10.65 8.30
C MET A 381 -27.80 -11.00 6.82
N THR A 382 -28.47 -12.05 6.34
CA THR A 382 -28.50 -12.43 4.92
C THR A 382 -28.92 -11.26 4.03
N ASP A 383 -30.03 -10.58 4.35
CA ASP A 383 -30.51 -9.46 3.54
C ASP A 383 -29.55 -8.26 3.53
N ARG A 384 -28.82 -8.06 4.64
CA ARG A 384 -27.78 -7.02 4.71
C ARG A 384 -26.57 -7.39 3.86
N MET A 385 -26.12 -8.64 3.92
CA MET A 385 -25.01 -9.13 3.08
C MET A 385 -25.36 -9.08 1.60
N GLU A 386 -26.59 -9.48 1.21
CA GLU A 386 -27.05 -9.41 -0.17
C GLU A 386 -26.96 -7.98 -0.75
N LYS A 387 -27.39 -6.99 0.01
CA LYS A 387 -27.29 -5.57 -0.41
C LYS A 387 -25.84 -5.13 -0.62
N LEU A 388 -24.91 -5.59 0.24
CA LEU A 388 -23.51 -5.25 0.10
C LEU A 388 -22.84 -5.98 -1.07
N LEU A 389 -23.28 -7.21 -1.40
CA LEU A 389 -22.81 -7.96 -2.56
C LEU A 389 -23.24 -7.32 -3.90
N GLU A 390 -24.25 -6.45 -3.90
CA GLU A 390 -24.62 -5.64 -5.07
C GLU A 390 -23.70 -4.44 -5.28
N HIS A 391 -22.94 -4.07 -4.25
CA HIS A 391 -22.04 -2.92 -4.29
C HIS A 391 -20.88 -3.14 -5.29
N ARG A 392 -20.43 -2.04 -5.92
CA ARG A 392 -19.28 -2.01 -6.82
C ARG A 392 -18.36 -0.86 -6.41
N GLY A 393 -17.06 -1.11 -6.44
CA GLY A 393 -16.05 -0.12 -6.13
C GLY A 393 -15.02 -0.62 -5.14
N CYS A 394 -14.05 0.23 -4.85
CA CYS A 394 -12.94 -0.03 -3.95
C CYS A 394 -13.38 0.07 -2.49
N PHE A 395 -14.06 -0.94 -1.99
CA PHE A 395 -14.58 -0.96 -0.63
C PHE A 395 -13.99 -2.11 0.18
N SER A 396 -13.38 -1.83 1.32
CA SER A 396 -12.95 -2.83 2.30
C SER A 396 -13.62 -2.56 3.65
N GLY A 397 -14.76 -3.21 3.89
CA GLY A 397 -15.33 -3.27 5.24
C GLY A 397 -14.59 -4.31 6.09
N LEU A 398 -14.23 -3.98 7.32
CA LEU A 398 -13.46 -4.85 8.20
C LEU A 398 -14.18 -6.18 8.48
N TRP A 399 -15.49 -6.12 8.70
CA TRP A 399 -16.32 -7.26 9.10
C TRP A 399 -16.95 -8.02 7.93
N TYR A 400 -16.85 -7.47 6.75
CA TYR A 400 -17.46 -7.99 5.55
C TYR A 400 -16.98 -9.41 5.22
N GLU A 401 -15.68 -9.63 5.28
CA GLU A 401 -15.06 -10.92 5.07
C GLU A 401 -15.31 -11.86 6.26
N ALA A 402 -15.09 -11.36 7.48
CA ALA A 402 -15.25 -12.13 8.71
C ALA A 402 -16.65 -12.70 8.88
N VAL A 403 -17.67 -11.97 8.41
CA VAL A 403 -19.06 -12.45 8.44
C VAL A 403 -19.39 -13.32 7.22
N SER A 404 -18.96 -12.92 6.01
CA SER A 404 -19.41 -13.56 4.77
C SER A 404 -18.82 -14.95 4.57
N LEU A 405 -17.53 -15.16 4.85
CA LEU A 405 -16.86 -16.43 4.60
C LEU A 405 -17.43 -17.59 5.43
N PRO A 406 -17.59 -17.48 6.76
CA PRO A 406 -18.17 -18.53 7.58
C PRO A 406 -19.62 -18.89 7.22
N PHE A 407 -20.37 -17.96 6.63
CA PHE A 407 -21.76 -18.18 6.19
C PHE A 407 -21.89 -18.72 4.77
N GLY A 408 -20.78 -19.09 4.12
CA GLY A 408 -20.79 -19.75 2.80
C GLY A 408 -20.93 -18.78 1.62
N TYR A 409 -20.60 -17.51 1.81
CA TYR A 409 -20.65 -16.50 0.75
C TYR A 409 -19.34 -16.36 -0.06
N ALA A 410 -18.37 -17.27 0.10
CA ALA A 410 -17.06 -17.19 -0.52
C ALA A 410 -17.13 -16.95 -2.04
N GLU A 411 -17.89 -17.77 -2.79
CA GLU A 411 -18.03 -17.62 -4.24
C GLU A 411 -18.66 -16.28 -4.65
N ARG A 412 -19.59 -15.77 -3.85
CA ARG A 412 -20.29 -14.49 -4.13
C ARG A 412 -19.44 -13.29 -3.75
N LEU A 413 -18.53 -13.45 -2.79
CA LEU A 413 -17.61 -12.42 -2.35
C LEU A 413 -16.43 -12.24 -3.33
N ASN A 414 -16.03 -13.30 -4.03
CA ASN A 414 -14.89 -13.27 -4.96
C ASN A 414 -14.91 -12.09 -5.96
N PRO A 415 -16.00 -11.77 -6.66
CA PRO A 415 -16.01 -10.65 -7.61
C PRO A 415 -15.71 -9.29 -6.95
N LEU A 416 -16.09 -9.10 -5.70
CA LEU A 416 -15.81 -7.88 -4.94
C LEU A 416 -14.36 -7.82 -4.49
N LEU A 417 -13.82 -8.94 -4.02
CA LEU A 417 -12.42 -9.04 -3.63
C LEU A 417 -11.50 -8.93 -4.85
N GLU A 418 -11.89 -9.43 -6.01
CA GLU A 418 -11.20 -9.20 -7.27
C GLU A 418 -11.18 -7.71 -7.64
N GLU A 419 -12.29 -7.01 -7.51
CA GLU A 419 -12.33 -5.57 -7.74
C GLU A 419 -11.46 -4.82 -6.71
N LEU A 420 -11.44 -5.26 -5.46
CA LEU A 420 -10.64 -4.68 -4.38
C LEU A 420 -9.13 -4.79 -4.67
N VAL A 421 -8.62 -5.95 -5.11
CA VAL A 421 -7.19 -6.11 -5.43
C VAL A 421 -6.79 -5.36 -6.71
N VAL A 422 -7.75 -5.08 -7.60
CA VAL A 422 -7.51 -4.24 -8.78
C VAL A 422 -7.39 -2.76 -8.40
N CYS A 423 -8.25 -2.28 -7.52
CA CYS A 423 -8.22 -0.86 -7.14
C CYS A 423 -7.23 -0.55 -6.00
N ASP A 424 -6.84 -1.54 -5.21
CA ASP A 424 -5.88 -1.39 -4.11
C ASP A 424 -4.81 -2.51 -4.14
N PRO A 425 -4.01 -2.56 -5.21
CA PRO A 425 -3.13 -3.69 -5.49
C PRO A 425 -1.93 -3.81 -4.54
N LEU A 426 -1.51 -2.72 -3.88
CA LEU A 426 -0.32 -2.73 -3.02
C LEU A 426 -0.62 -3.11 -1.57
N THR A 427 -1.89 -3.30 -1.22
CA THR A 427 -2.31 -3.70 0.12
C THR A 427 -2.34 -5.23 0.26
N VAL A 428 -1.38 -5.77 0.99
CA VAL A 428 -1.21 -7.23 1.21
C VAL A 428 -2.48 -7.88 1.75
N SER A 429 -3.18 -7.23 2.69
CA SER A 429 -4.39 -7.78 3.30
C SER A 429 -5.51 -8.04 2.29
N ASN A 430 -5.61 -7.26 1.20
CA ASN A 430 -6.62 -7.47 0.17
C ASN A 430 -6.36 -8.76 -0.61
N TRP A 431 -5.11 -9.03 -0.98
CA TRP A 431 -4.70 -10.29 -1.59
C TRP A 431 -4.93 -11.48 -0.65
N ALA A 432 -4.59 -11.30 0.64
CA ALA A 432 -4.80 -12.33 1.65
C ALA A 432 -6.29 -12.66 1.85
N LYS A 433 -7.18 -11.66 1.79
CA LYS A 433 -8.64 -11.84 1.83
C LYS A 433 -9.15 -12.64 0.64
N LEU A 434 -8.73 -12.28 -0.57
CA LEU A 434 -9.10 -12.99 -1.79
C LEU A 434 -8.58 -14.45 -1.76
N ALA A 435 -7.35 -14.66 -1.28
CA ALA A 435 -6.79 -15.99 -1.09
C ALA A 435 -7.60 -16.82 -0.07
N ARG A 436 -8.00 -16.22 1.06
CA ARG A 436 -8.88 -16.89 2.04
C ARG A 436 -10.24 -17.26 1.45
N ALA A 437 -10.83 -16.38 0.64
CA ALA A 437 -12.08 -16.71 -0.03
C ALA A 437 -11.96 -17.94 -0.93
N SER A 438 -10.82 -18.11 -1.62
CA SER A 438 -10.54 -19.34 -2.39
C SER A 438 -10.43 -20.59 -1.48
N VAL A 439 -9.82 -20.45 -0.29
CA VAL A 439 -9.79 -21.57 0.69
C VAL A 439 -11.19 -21.95 1.14
N TRP A 440 -12.02 -20.98 1.52
CA TRP A 440 -13.41 -21.22 1.94
C TRP A 440 -14.29 -21.74 0.80
N GLY A 441 -14.00 -21.36 -0.44
CA GLY A 441 -14.64 -21.87 -1.66
C GLY A 441 -14.16 -23.26 -2.07
N ASN A 442 -13.20 -23.85 -1.34
CA ASN A 442 -12.54 -25.12 -1.69
C ASN A 442 -11.95 -25.11 -3.10
N ASP A 443 -11.33 -23.99 -3.47
CA ASP A 443 -10.69 -23.75 -4.78
C ASP A 443 -9.16 -23.61 -4.63
N PRO A 444 -8.40 -24.69 -4.57
CA PRO A 444 -6.95 -24.63 -4.42
C PRO A 444 -6.25 -24.08 -5.68
N ASP A 445 -6.84 -24.22 -6.87
CA ASP A 445 -6.29 -23.62 -8.09
C ASP A 445 -6.44 -22.10 -8.09
N GLY A 446 -7.61 -21.60 -7.71
CA GLY A 446 -7.86 -20.17 -7.50
C GLY A 446 -6.94 -19.60 -6.43
N LEU A 447 -6.73 -20.30 -5.32
CA LEU A 447 -5.79 -19.90 -4.27
C LEU A 447 -4.36 -19.72 -4.81
N LEU A 448 -3.86 -20.67 -5.59
CA LEU A 448 -2.52 -20.60 -6.19
C LEU A 448 -2.41 -19.45 -7.20
N GLU A 449 -3.45 -19.21 -7.99
CA GLU A 449 -3.48 -18.10 -8.96
C GLU A 449 -3.51 -16.74 -8.26
N VAL A 450 -4.35 -16.58 -7.24
CA VAL A 450 -4.43 -15.34 -6.44
C VAL A 450 -3.10 -15.04 -5.76
N THR A 451 -2.50 -16.03 -5.09
CA THR A 451 -1.22 -15.82 -4.39
C THR A 451 -0.09 -15.54 -5.37
N ARG A 452 -0.06 -16.19 -6.54
CA ARG A 452 0.90 -15.89 -7.61
C ARG A 452 0.78 -14.45 -8.11
N ARG A 453 -0.45 -13.98 -8.37
CA ARG A 453 -0.74 -12.60 -8.79
C ARG A 453 -0.32 -11.60 -7.71
N GLY A 454 -0.72 -11.83 -6.47
CA GLY A 454 -0.37 -10.98 -5.34
C GLY A 454 1.14 -10.86 -5.15
N LEU A 455 1.87 -11.98 -5.19
CA LEU A 455 3.33 -12.00 -5.05
C LEU A 455 4.09 -11.38 -6.24
N ALA A 456 3.44 -11.18 -7.39
CA ALA A 456 4.00 -10.41 -8.49
C ALA A 456 3.95 -8.89 -8.24
N VAL A 457 3.10 -8.43 -7.30
CA VAL A 457 2.84 -7.01 -7.02
C VAL A 457 3.40 -6.60 -5.65
N VAL A 458 3.24 -7.45 -4.64
CA VAL A 458 3.67 -7.20 -3.26
C VAL A 458 4.54 -8.34 -2.74
N ASP A 459 5.56 -8.01 -1.96
CA ASP A 459 6.39 -8.98 -1.25
C ASP A 459 5.77 -9.28 0.12
N SER A 460 5.36 -10.53 0.35
CA SER A 460 4.61 -10.90 1.56
C SER A 460 4.80 -12.35 1.97
N ASP A 461 5.33 -12.56 3.17
CA ASP A 461 5.44 -13.87 3.79
C ASP A 461 4.06 -14.53 4.00
N THR A 462 3.03 -13.74 4.27
CA THR A 462 1.64 -14.24 4.40
C THR A 462 1.15 -14.87 3.10
N LEU A 463 1.38 -14.21 1.96
CA LEU A 463 0.98 -14.77 0.66
C LEU A 463 1.80 -16.01 0.28
N VAL A 464 3.09 -16.04 0.62
CA VAL A 464 3.93 -17.24 0.45
C VAL A 464 3.36 -18.40 1.28
N ALA A 465 2.99 -18.16 2.53
CA ALA A 465 2.38 -19.16 3.39
C ALA A 465 1.02 -19.66 2.84
N GLN A 466 0.17 -18.75 2.37
CA GLN A 466 -1.10 -19.13 1.74
C GLN A 466 -0.90 -19.90 0.42
N GLN A 467 0.14 -19.58 -0.37
CA GLN A 467 0.51 -20.36 -1.55
C GLN A 467 0.91 -21.78 -1.16
N ALA A 468 1.70 -21.95 -0.08
CA ALA A 468 2.05 -23.27 0.43
C ALA A 468 0.81 -24.06 0.89
N VAL A 469 -0.18 -23.41 1.50
CA VAL A 469 -1.48 -24.05 1.82
C VAL A 469 -2.15 -24.57 0.54
N GLY A 470 -2.18 -23.78 -0.53
CA GLY A 470 -2.74 -24.21 -1.83
C GLY A 470 -2.03 -25.44 -2.40
N LEU A 471 -0.70 -25.48 -2.32
CA LEU A 471 0.10 -26.64 -2.74
C LEU A 471 -0.21 -27.89 -1.91
N ILE A 472 -0.37 -27.75 -0.58
CA ILE A 472 -0.74 -28.84 0.32
C ILE A 472 -2.13 -29.38 -0.03
N LEU A 473 -3.11 -28.52 -0.26
CA LEU A 473 -4.46 -28.92 -0.66
C LEU A 473 -4.47 -29.72 -1.97
N LYS A 474 -3.48 -29.50 -2.84
CA LYS A 474 -3.26 -30.28 -4.07
C LYS A 474 -2.37 -31.53 -3.87
N GLY A 475 -1.92 -31.81 -2.65
CA GLY A 475 -1.02 -32.93 -2.34
C GLY A 475 0.44 -32.70 -2.78
N GLN A 476 0.83 -31.46 -3.12
CA GLN A 476 2.17 -31.08 -3.57
C GLN A 476 3.05 -30.65 -2.38
N ASN A 477 3.16 -31.54 -1.38
CA ASN A 477 3.78 -31.24 -0.08
C ASN A 477 5.26 -30.88 -0.16
N GLU A 478 6.01 -31.53 -1.06
CA GLU A 478 7.45 -31.23 -1.27
C GLU A 478 7.64 -29.83 -1.82
N GLN A 479 6.82 -29.44 -2.80
CA GLN A 479 6.86 -28.09 -3.37
C GLN A 479 6.49 -27.02 -2.33
N ALA A 480 5.47 -27.29 -1.50
CA ALA A 480 5.08 -26.39 -0.41
C ALA A 480 6.24 -26.15 0.56
N GLN A 481 6.99 -27.20 0.93
CA GLN A 481 8.15 -27.08 1.81
C GLN A 481 9.26 -26.23 1.16
N ILE A 482 9.54 -26.44 -0.13
CA ILE A 482 10.55 -25.66 -0.88
C ILE A 482 10.19 -24.17 -0.89
N GLU A 483 8.92 -23.83 -1.19
CA GLU A 483 8.45 -22.44 -1.20
C GLU A 483 8.66 -21.76 0.16
N LEU A 484 8.32 -22.44 1.25
CA LEU A 484 8.52 -21.92 2.60
C LEU A 484 9.99 -21.70 2.94
N ASP A 485 10.84 -22.72 2.69
CA ASP A 485 12.25 -22.69 3.07
C ASP A 485 13.03 -21.65 2.26
N THR A 486 12.58 -21.32 1.04
CA THR A 486 13.29 -20.42 0.13
C THR A 486 12.77 -18.99 0.14
N ARG A 487 11.50 -18.76 0.47
CA ARG A 487 10.84 -17.46 0.26
C ARG A 487 10.37 -16.78 1.54
N ILE A 488 10.14 -17.49 2.64
CA ILE A 488 9.80 -16.85 3.93
C ILE A 488 11.04 -16.10 4.45
N LYS A 489 10.89 -14.80 4.67
CA LYS A 489 11.96 -13.91 5.13
C LYS A 489 11.93 -13.68 6.64
N SER A 490 10.73 -13.63 7.22
CA SER A 490 10.52 -13.43 8.65
C SER A 490 9.48 -14.43 9.16
N ALA A 491 9.86 -15.20 10.17
CA ALA A 491 8.92 -16.12 10.81
C ALA A 491 7.83 -15.38 11.62
N ASP A 492 8.08 -14.14 12.06
CA ASP A 492 7.22 -13.45 13.02
C ASP A 492 5.80 -13.18 12.49
N ASN A 493 5.67 -12.68 11.27
CA ASN A 493 4.37 -12.39 10.66
C ASN A 493 3.63 -13.61 10.10
N SER A 494 4.27 -14.79 10.12
CA SER A 494 3.77 -16.02 9.48
C SER A 494 3.65 -17.18 10.45
N LYS A 495 3.98 -17.01 11.74
CA LYS A 495 4.06 -18.10 12.74
C LYS A 495 2.80 -18.97 12.77
N THR A 496 1.63 -18.35 12.71
CA THR A 496 0.34 -19.08 12.70
C THR A 496 0.24 -20.03 11.50
N TYR A 497 0.56 -19.53 10.30
CA TYR A 497 0.57 -20.37 9.10
C TYR A 497 1.65 -21.45 9.15
N LEU A 498 2.82 -21.16 9.71
CA LEU A 498 3.90 -22.15 9.82
C LEU A 498 3.51 -23.34 10.72
N VAL A 499 2.77 -23.09 11.81
CA VAL A 499 2.21 -24.18 12.65
C VAL A 499 1.21 -25.02 11.86
N LEU A 500 0.25 -24.37 11.17
CA LEU A 500 -0.73 -25.06 10.31
C LEU A 500 -0.04 -25.94 9.27
N ILE A 501 0.93 -25.39 8.56
CA ILE A 501 1.62 -26.08 7.46
C ILE A 501 2.45 -27.24 8.01
N ALA A 502 3.20 -27.06 9.10
CA ALA A 502 3.95 -28.13 9.72
C ALA A 502 3.03 -29.27 10.19
N ALA A 503 1.86 -28.95 10.75
CA ALA A 503 0.86 -29.94 11.13
C ALA A 503 0.29 -30.68 9.92
N ALA A 504 -0.06 -29.96 8.85
CA ALA A 504 -0.59 -30.53 7.60
C ALA A 504 0.42 -31.42 6.88
N LEU A 505 1.72 -31.09 6.96
CA LEU A 505 2.82 -31.91 6.42
C LEU A 505 3.18 -33.11 7.32
N GLY A 506 2.48 -33.32 8.45
CA GLY A 506 2.77 -34.39 9.41
C GLY A 506 4.02 -34.17 10.24
N GLN A 507 4.61 -32.97 10.23
CA GLN A 507 5.81 -32.58 11.01
C GLN A 507 5.42 -32.19 12.43
N ARG A 508 4.85 -33.13 13.17
CA ARG A 508 4.21 -32.89 14.48
C ARG A 508 5.15 -32.23 15.50
N GLU A 509 6.36 -32.72 15.63
CA GLU A 509 7.35 -32.14 16.57
C GLU A 509 7.69 -30.68 16.24
N LYS A 510 7.80 -30.35 14.93
CA LYS A 510 8.03 -28.98 14.46
C LYS A 510 6.82 -28.10 14.76
N ALA A 511 5.60 -28.57 14.51
CA ALA A 511 4.38 -27.83 14.79
C ALA A 511 4.22 -27.54 16.29
N GLU A 512 4.47 -28.52 17.16
CA GLU A 512 4.43 -28.37 18.62
C GLU A 512 5.52 -27.41 19.13
N ALA A 513 6.72 -27.45 18.54
CA ALA A 513 7.82 -26.54 18.89
C ALA A 513 7.48 -25.08 18.50
N LEU A 514 6.95 -24.85 17.29
CA LEU A 514 6.51 -23.53 16.82
C LEU A 514 5.36 -22.97 17.66
N LEU A 515 4.38 -23.83 18.01
CA LEU A 515 3.28 -23.44 18.89
C LEU A 515 3.79 -23.04 20.28
N LYS A 516 4.74 -23.80 20.83
CA LYS A 516 5.35 -23.47 22.13
C LYS A 516 6.07 -22.12 22.06
N GLU A 517 6.89 -21.89 21.03
CA GLU A 517 7.59 -20.62 20.81
C GLU A 517 6.60 -19.46 20.69
N TYR A 518 5.50 -19.63 19.95
CA TYR A 518 4.47 -18.60 19.80
C TYR A 518 3.82 -18.25 21.15
N ARG A 519 3.50 -19.24 21.97
CA ARG A 519 2.90 -19.05 23.31
C ARG A 519 3.83 -18.35 24.31
N GLU A 520 5.12 -18.43 24.11
CA GLU A 520 6.13 -17.76 24.93
C GLU A 520 6.47 -16.36 24.39
N SER A 521 5.90 -15.96 23.24
CA SER A 521 6.08 -14.65 22.63
C SER A 521 5.25 -13.58 23.35
N PRO A 522 5.73 -12.33 23.46
CA PRO A 522 4.91 -11.22 23.94
C PRO A 522 3.74 -10.88 23.02
N ASP A 523 3.79 -11.33 21.76
CA ASP A 523 2.74 -11.12 20.74
C ASP A 523 1.75 -12.31 20.68
N GLU A 524 1.69 -13.16 21.72
CA GLU A 524 0.73 -14.27 21.77
C GLU A 524 -0.71 -13.72 21.70
N SER A 525 -1.43 -14.10 20.64
CA SER A 525 -2.90 -14.02 20.60
C SER A 525 -3.49 -15.37 20.98
N LYS A 526 -4.39 -15.38 21.95
CA LYS A 526 -5.07 -16.60 22.37
C LYS A 526 -6.04 -17.12 21.31
N PHE A 527 -6.55 -16.25 20.42
CA PHE A 527 -7.32 -16.68 19.25
C PHE A 527 -6.48 -17.50 18.29
N ASN A 528 -5.28 -17.03 17.96
CA ASN A 528 -4.35 -17.79 17.13
C ASN A 528 -3.90 -19.07 17.84
N THR A 529 -3.66 -19.03 19.14
CA THR A 529 -3.31 -20.20 19.95
C THR A 529 -4.42 -21.25 19.92
N LEU A 530 -5.71 -20.84 19.96
CA LEU A 530 -6.85 -21.74 19.80
C LEU A 530 -6.83 -22.45 18.45
N ALA A 531 -6.65 -21.70 17.36
CA ALA A 531 -6.54 -22.28 16.02
C ALA A 531 -5.37 -23.25 15.90
N MET A 532 -4.21 -22.90 16.45
CA MET A 532 -3.01 -23.75 16.44
C MET A 532 -3.22 -25.05 17.21
N TYR A 533 -3.90 -25.04 18.36
CA TYR A 533 -4.28 -26.27 19.07
C TYR A 533 -5.21 -27.16 18.22
N ALA A 534 -6.17 -26.55 17.52
CA ALA A 534 -7.05 -27.30 16.63
C ALA A 534 -6.26 -27.97 15.49
N TRP A 535 -5.33 -27.26 14.88
CA TRP A 535 -4.50 -27.76 13.76
C TRP A 535 -3.50 -28.84 14.19
N THR A 536 -2.92 -28.73 15.38
CA THR A 536 -2.01 -29.74 15.92
C THR A 536 -2.74 -30.96 16.49
N GLY A 537 -4.07 -30.91 16.54
CA GLY A 537 -4.91 -32.00 17.06
C GLY A 537 -5.02 -32.05 18.59
N ASP A 538 -4.58 -31.01 19.28
CA ASP A 538 -4.73 -30.84 20.73
C ASP A 538 -6.15 -30.37 21.07
N ARG A 539 -7.10 -31.33 20.94
CA ARG A 539 -8.52 -31.04 21.12
C ARG A 539 -8.88 -30.63 22.56
N GLU A 540 -8.12 -31.09 23.55
CA GLU A 540 -8.40 -30.76 24.96
C GLU A 540 -8.14 -29.26 25.20
N ASN A 541 -6.98 -28.77 24.80
CA ASN A 541 -6.62 -27.36 24.93
C ASN A 541 -7.48 -26.47 24.03
N ALA A 542 -7.77 -26.89 22.79
CA ALA A 542 -8.68 -26.17 21.89
C ALA A 542 -10.07 -26.01 22.49
N ASN A 543 -10.69 -27.09 22.97
CA ASN A 543 -12.02 -27.07 23.60
C ASN A 543 -12.04 -26.23 24.88
N ARG A 544 -10.97 -26.26 25.67
CA ARG A 544 -10.85 -25.44 26.89
C ARG A 544 -10.85 -23.95 26.57
N LEU A 545 -10.06 -23.53 25.60
CA LEU A 545 -10.02 -22.12 25.17
C LEU A 545 -11.34 -21.69 24.52
N ALA A 546 -11.93 -22.51 23.65
CA ALA A 546 -13.23 -22.23 23.04
C ALA A 546 -14.34 -22.06 24.11
N ALA A 547 -14.40 -22.95 25.09
CA ALA A 547 -15.36 -22.84 26.20
C ALA A 547 -15.15 -21.57 27.04
N SER A 548 -13.93 -21.07 27.11
CA SER A 548 -13.62 -19.82 27.81
C SER A 548 -14.09 -18.59 27.03
N LEU A 549 -14.01 -18.63 25.69
CA LEU A 549 -14.59 -17.60 24.82
C LEU A 549 -16.10 -17.48 24.99
N ASP A 550 -16.81 -18.61 25.10
CA ASP A 550 -18.27 -18.60 25.31
C ASP A 550 -18.68 -17.92 26.63
N GLN A 551 -17.78 -17.79 27.59
CA GLN A 551 -18.04 -17.09 28.85
C GLN A 551 -17.82 -15.57 28.75
N HIS A 552 -17.13 -15.10 27.72
CA HIS A 552 -16.92 -13.67 27.52
C HIS A 552 -18.18 -13.00 26.95
N PRO A 553 -18.61 -11.80 27.42
CA PRO A 553 -19.83 -11.12 26.94
C PRO A 553 -19.87 -10.92 25.43
N PHE A 554 -18.71 -10.79 24.81
CA PHE A 554 -18.53 -10.54 23.38
C PHE A 554 -17.88 -11.71 22.64
N GLY A 555 -17.80 -12.90 23.23
CA GLY A 555 -17.13 -14.09 22.66
C GLY A 555 -17.66 -14.49 21.29
N TYR A 556 -18.91 -14.14 20.97
CA TYR A 556 -19.50 -14.36 19.64
C TYR A 556 -18.79 -13.60 18.52
N ILE A 557 -18.10 -12.49 18.83
CA ILE A 557 -17.30 -11.72 17.85
C ILE A 557 -16.09 -12.55 17.43
N ALA A 558 -15.46 -13.23 18.37
CA ALA A 558 -14.28 -14.06 18.12
C ALA A 558 -14.53 -15.30 17.24
N LEU A 559 -15.78 -15.78 17.19
CA LEU A 559 -16.11 -16.97 16.40
C LEU A 559 -16.06 -16.74 14.88
N SER A 560 -15.92 -15.50 14.45
CA SER A 560 -15.88 -15.12 13.03
C SER A 560 -14.52 -14.56 12.60
N ILE A 561 -13.61 -14.31 13.52
CA ILE A 561 -12.22 -13.93 13.27
C ILE A 561 -11.34 -15.18 13.16
#